data_6fb17e49ed51272e016a828fa23b0b86
#
_entry.id   6fb17e49ed51272e016a828fa23b0b86
#
_cell.length_a   1.000
_cell.length_b   1.000
_cell.length_c   1.000
_cell.angle_alpha   90.00
_cell.angle_beta   90.00
_cell.angle_gamma   90.00
#
_symmetry.space_group_name_H-M   'P 1'
#
loop_
_entity.id
_entity.type
_entity.pdbx_description
1 polymer ?
#
loop_
_entity_poly.entity_id
_entity_poly.type
_entity_poly.pdbx_seq_one_letter_code
_entity_poly.pdbx_strand_id
1 'polypeptide(L)'
;MTCVVSNVLTHVICILFLISLFPHNTPSHHPLALHIRDLEQMNVGITKIMIGNLSVDNVIPLVAEALGMEDDDIKVKTLAETIHKKTGGNPFFILMFLRSLHDEKLLQYNFGALKWTWDDEAVNSKIVTENVATVLVNKMNRLQEETQRMLMVASCLGATFRLSAVLEVMKSISKVEM
;
A
#
# COMPACT_ATOMS: atom_id res chain seq x y z
N MET A 1 -4.31 -1.18 -9.73
CA MET A 1 -3.06 -1.00 -10.49
C MET A 1 -3.20 -1.71 -11.82
N THR A 2 -3.01 -1.05 -12.94
CA THR A 2 -3.10 -1.66 -14.27
C THR A 2 -1.68 -1.77 -14.83
N CYS A 3 -1.21 -2.97 -15.11
CA CYS A 3 0.04 -3.20 -15.82
C CYS A 3 -0.24 -3.35 -17.32
N VAL A 4 0.47 -2.61 -18.14
CA VAL A 4 0.40 -2.73 -19.60
C VAL A 4 1.71 -3.35 -20.09
N VAL A 5 1.61 -4.51 -20.73
CA VAL A 5 2.74 -5.19 -21.33
C VAL A 5 2.61 -5.09 -22.83
N SER A 6 3.57 -4.46 -23.47
CA SER A 6 3.64 -4.37 -24.95
C SER A 6 4.74 -5.27 -25.49
N ASN A 7 4.39 -6.08 -26.46
CA ASN A 7 5.31 -6.99 -27.15
C ASN A 7 5.49 -6.51 -28.60
N VAL A 8 6.65 -5.95 -28.91
CA VAL A 8 6.99 -5.51 -30.27
C VAL A 8 7.89 -6.57 -30.90
N LEU A 9 7.33 -7.34 -31.82
CA LEU A 9 8.04 -8.35 -32.59
C LEU A 9 8.44 -7.75 -33.94
N THR A 10 9.68 -7.26 -34.03
CA THR A 10 10.35 -7.10 -35.30
C THR A 10 11.80 -7.57 -35.14
N HIS A 11 12.07 -8.74 -35.71
CA HIS A 11 13.39 -9.36 -35.89
C HIS A 11 14.38 -9.31 -34.68
N VAL A 12 14.40 -10.40 -33.92
CA VAL A 12 15.51 -10.85 -33.05
C VAL A 12 15.59 -10.23 -31.64
N ILE A 13 14.92 -9.14 -31.30
CA ILE A 13 14.94 -8.61 -29.93
C ILE A 13 13.49 -8.41 -29.46
N CYS A 14 13.05 -9.28 -28.54
CA CYS A 14 11.76 -9.08 -27.84
C CYS A 14 11.99 -8.06 -26.72
N ILE A 15 11.49 -6.83 -26.88
CA ILE A 15 11.55 -5.81 -25.83
C ILE A 15 10.21 -5.83 -25.10
N LEU A 16 10.24 -6.21 -23.84
CA LEU A 16 9.10 -6.18 -22.95
C LEU A 16 9.06 -4.83 -22.22
N PHE A 17 8.06 -4.01 -22.51
CA PHE A 17 7.79 -2.79 -21.74
C PHE A 17 6.70 -3.08 -20.71
N LEU A 18 7.03 -2.94 -19.42
CA LEU A 18 6.07 -3.01 -18.32
C LEU A 18 5.76 -1.60 -17.83
N ILE A 19 4.50 -1.18 -17.98
CA ILE A 19 4.02 0.13 -17.53
C ILE A 19 2.97 -0.09 -16.45
N SER A 20 3.20 0.51 -15.27
CA SER A 20 2.26 0.45 -14.15
C SER A 20 1.42 1.73 -14.09
N LEU A 21 0.11 1.60 -14.13
CA LEU A 21 -0.85 2.69 -14.12
C LEU A 21 -1.81 2.56 -12.93
N PHE A 22 -2.18 3.70 -12.34
CA PHE A 22 -3.26 3.79 -11.35
C PHE A 22 -4.51 4.31 -12.07
N PRO A 23 -5.49 3.43 -12.40
CA PRO A 23 -6.62 3.80 -13.24
C PRO A 23 -7.51 4.91 -12.66
N HIS A 24 -7.55 5.04 -11.33
CA HIS A 24 -8.36 6.07 -10.67
C HIS A 24 -7.80 7.49 -10.80
N ASN A 25 -6.51 7.63 -11.15
CA ASN A 25 -5.82 8.92 -11.23
C ASN A 25 -5.23 9.22 -12.60
N THR A 26 -5.54 8.41 -13.62
CA THR A 26 -4.99 8.62 -14.97
C THR A 26 -6.10 9.18 -15.88
N PRO A 27 -6.19 10.51 -16.04
CA PRO A 27 -7.17 11.12 -16.94
C PRO A 27 -6.92 10.66 -18.38
N SER A 28 -7.97 10.67 -19.22
CA SER A 28 -7.89 10.27 -20.63
C SER A 28 -6.90 11.10 -21.46
N HIS A 29 -6.58 12.32 -20.98
CA HIS A 29 -5.60 13.23 -21.61
C HIS A 29 -4.19 13.10 -21.00
N HIS A 30 -3.96 12.13 -20.10
CA HIS A 30 -2.62 11.91 -19.56
C HIS A 30 -1.67 11.42 -20.68
N PRO A 31 -0.43 11.97 -20.77
CA PRO A 31 0.51 11.64 -21.85
C PRO A 31 0.69 10.13 -22.07
N LEU A 32 0.73 9.36 -20.99
CA LEU A 32 0.87 7.91 -21.04
C LEU A 32 -0.37 7.22 -21.65
N ALA A 33 -1.58 7.71 -21.36
CA ALA A 33 -2.81 7.19 -21.96
C ALA A 33 -2.84 7.46 -23.48
N LEU A 34 -2.35 8.62 -23.88
CA LEU A 34 -2.20 8.97 -25.31
C LEU A 34 -1.18 8.05 -25.99
N HIS A 35 -0.01 7.83 -25.40
CA HIS A 35 0.99 6.91 -25.95
C HIS A 35 0.49 5.47 -26.08
N ILE A 36 -0.27 4.97 -25.10
CA ILE A 36 -0.87 3.64 -25.19
C ILE A 36 -1.83 3.58 -26.37
N ARG A 37 -2.65 4.62 -26.56
CA ARG A 37 -3.57 4.73 -27.69
C ARG A 37 -2.85 4.78 -29.04
N ASP A 38 -1.76 5.52 -29.12
CA ASP A 38 -0.92 5.58 -30.33
C ASP A 38 -0.34 4.21 -30.67
N LEU A 39 0.16 3.47 -29.66
CA LEU A 39 0.64 2.10 -29.84
C LEU A 39 -0.46 1.14 -30.29
N GLU A 40 -1.69 1.26 -29.75
CA GLU A 40 -2.85 0.49 -30.21
C GLU A 40 -3.17 0.81 -31.70
N GLN A 41 -3.09 2.06 -32.09
CA GLN A 41 -3.30 2.47 -33.50
C GLN A 41 -2.21 1.94 -34.44
N MET A 42 -0.98 1.80 -33.94
CA MET A 42 0.14 1.20 -34.68
C MET A 42 0.08 -0.34 -34.72
N ASN A 43 -1.01 -0.94 -34.26
CA ASN A 43 -1.22 -2.40 -34.20
C ASN A 43 -0.17 -3.15 -33.35
N VAL A 44 0.40 -2.48 -32.35
CA VAL A 44 1.29 -3.10 -31.38
C VAL A 44 0.47 -3.94 -30.40
N GLY A 45 0.82 -5.22 -30.21
CA GLY A 45 0.13 -6.10 -29.29
C GLY A 45 0.29 -5.62 -27.83
N ILE A 46 -0.82 -5.17 -27.22
CA ILE A 46 -0.84 -4.69 -25.83
C ILE A 46 -1.68 -5.64 -24.98
N THR A 47 -1.09 -6.17 -23.90
CA THR A 47 -1.82 -6.96 -22.90
C THR A 47 -2.07 -6.09 -21.67
N LYS A 48 -3.35 -5.87 -21.33
CA LYS A 48 -3.78 -5.11 -20.16
C LYS A 48 -4.08 -6.07 -19.00
N ILE A 49 -3.33 -5.97 -17.92
CA ILE A 49 -3.54 -6.75 -16.70
C ILE A 49 -4.16 -5.83 -15.65
N MET A 50 -5.39 -6.13 -15.23
CA MET A 50 -6.09 -5.41 -14.17
C MET A 50 -5.81 -6.07 -12.83
N ILE A 51 -5.13 -5.34 -11.94
CA ILE A 51 -4.86 -5.81 -10.58
C ILE A 51 -5.86 -5.13 -9.64
N GLY A 52 -6.77 -5.91 -9.09
CA GLY A 52 -7.78 -5.48 -8.12
C GLY A 52 -7.39 -5.81 -6.67
N ASN A 53 -8.33 -5.58 -5.78
CA ASN A 53 -8.22 -6.01 -4.39
C ASN A 53 -8.31 -7.54 -4.29
N LEU A 54 -7.75 -8.11 -3.21
CA LEU A 54 -7.82 -9.54 -2.93
C LEU A 54 -9.23 -9.94 -2.52
N SER A 55 -9.69 -11.10 -3.01
CA SER A 55 -10.89 -11.76 -2.47
C SER A 55 -10.60 -12.32 -1.08
N VAL A 56 -11.63 -12.66 -0.32
CA VAL A 56 -11.50 -13.32 1.00
C VAL A 56 -10.64 -14.58 0.90
N ASP A 57 -10.87 -15.41 -0.13
CA ASP A 57 -10.14 -16.65 -0.35
C ASP A 57 -8.63 -16.45 -0.56
N ASN A 58 -8.24 -15.27 -1.04
CA ASN A 58 -6.84 -14.90 -1.21
C ASN A 58 -6.26 -14.18 0.03
N VAL A 59 -7.11 -13.62 0.87
CA VAL A 59 -6.69 -12.99 2.14
C VAL A 59 -6.39 -14.04 3.21
N ILE A 60 -7.15 -15.16 3.22
CA ILE A 60 -6.93 -16.25 4.18
C ILE A 60 -5.48 -16.77 4.14
N PRO A 61 -4.95 -17.24 3.00
CA PRO A 61 -3.57 -17.73 2.94
C PRO A 61 -2.55 -16.61 3.23
N LEU A 62 -2.82 -15.37 2.83
CA LEU A 62 -1.95 -14.24 3.17
C LEU A 62 -1.83 -14.01 4.68
N VAL A 63 -2.95 -14.09 5.41
CA VAL A 63 -2.98 -13.95 6.87
C VAL A 63 -2.34 -15.17 7.54
N ALA A 64 -2.63 -16.38 7.06
CA ALA A 64 -2.04 -17.62 7.54
C ALA A 64 -0.52 -17.60 7.44
N GLU A 65 0.01 -17.23 6.26
CA GLU A 65 1.45 -17.11 6.02
C GLU A 65 2.10 -16.04 6.92
N ALA A 66 1.44 -14.89 7.08
CA ALA A 66 1.95 -13.81 7.93
C ALA A 66 2.04 -14.20 9.41
N LEU A 67 1.17 -15.12 9.87
CA LEU A 67 1.15 -15.63 11.25
C LEU A 67 1.90 -16.97 11.40
N GLY A 68 2.36 -17.60 10.30
CA GLY A 68 2.93 -18.94 10.33
C GLY A 68 1.95 -20.00 10.84
N MET A 69 0.68 -19.89 10.45
CA MET A 69 -0.42 -20.78 10.81
C MET A 69 -1.00 -21.44 9.56
N GLU A 70 -1.77 -22.52 9.76
CA GLU A 70 -2.45 -23.19 8.65
C GLU A 70 -3.66 -22.37 8.16
N ASP A 71 -3.90 -22.40 6.85
CA ASP A 71 -4.99 -21.64 6.21
C ASP A 71 -6.37 -22.25 6.43
N ASP A 72 -6.45 -23.51 6.89
CA ASP A 72 -7.70 -24.20 7.26
C ASP A 72 -8.14 -23.95 8.72
N ASP A 73 -7.29 -23.31 9.54
CA ASP A 73 -7.64 -22.95 10.92
C ASP A 73 -8.82 -21.98 10.93
N ILE A 74 -9.89 -22.36 11.64
CA ILE A 74 -11.13 -21.56 11.77
C ILE A 74 -10.85 -20.16 12.32
N LYS A 75 -9.91 -20.02 13.26
CA LYS A 75 -9.54 -18.73 13.82
C LYS A 75 -8.87 -17.82 12.78
N VAL A 76 -7.98 -18.40 11.97
CA VAL A 76 -7.33 -17.67 10.87
C VAL A 76 -8.37 -17.20 9.85
N LYS A 77 -9.33 -18.06 9.48
CA LYS A 77 -10.42 -17.70 8.57
C LYS A 77 -11.26 -16.55 9.12
N THR A 78 -11.69 -16.63 10.37
CA THR A 78 -12.49 -15.57 11.03
C THR A 78 -11.71 -14.24 11.07
N LEU A 79 -10.43 -14.29 11.40
CA LEU A 79 -9.56 -13.12 11.40
C LEU A 79 -9.41 -12.53 10.00
N ALA A 80 -9.16 -13.36 9.00
CA ALA A 80 -9.01 -12.95 7.60
C ALA A 80 -10.29 -12.33 7.03
N GLU A 81 -11.46 -12.88 7.33
CA GLU A 81 -12.76 -12.32 6.96
C GLU A 81 -12.96 -10.93 7.59
N THR A 82 -12.62 -10.80 8.87
CA THR A 82 -12.69 -9.51 9.57
C THR A 82 -11.75 -8.50 8.95
N ILE A 83 -10.51 -8.89 8.67
CA ILE A 83 -9.52 -8.04 8.01
C ILE A 83 -9.99 -7.64 6.61
N HIS A 84 -10.48 -8.59 5.82
CA HIS A 84 -11.00 -8.31 4.47
C HIS A 84 -12.15 -7.31 4.51
N LYS A 85 -13.14 -7.52 5.39
CA LYS A 85 -14.27 -6.60 5.59
C LYS A 85 -13.83 -5.18 5.91
N LYS A 86 -12.78 -5.05 6.70
CA LYS A 86 -12.26 -3.76 7.18
C LYS A 86 -11.34 -3.06 6.16
N THR A 87 -10.63 -3.81 5.33
CA THR A 87 -9.61 -3.29 4.39
C THR A 87 -10.08 -3.27 2.94
N GLY A 88 -11.26 -3.85 2.67
CA GLY A 88 -11.77 -4.05 1.32
C GLY A 88 -10.87 -4.95 0.46
N GLY A 89 -10.03 -5.79 1.08
CA GLY A 89 -9.10 -6.67 0.38
C GLY A 89 -7.87 -5.96 -0.21
N ASN A 90 -7.61 -4.72 0.13
CA ASN A 90 -6.41 -4.03 -0.33
C ASN A 90 -5.17 -4.58 0.40
N PRO A 91 -4.17 -5.17 -0.31
CA PRO A 91 -3.02 -5.82 0.32
C PRO A 91 -2.22 -4.90 1.25
N PHE A 92 -2.06 -3.64 0.87
CA PHE A 92 -1.37 -2.66 1.69
C PHE A 92 -2.10 -2.43 3.03
N PHE A 93 -3.43 -2.30 2.99
CA PHE A 93 -4.23 -2.12 4.21
C PHE A 93 -4.27 -3.35 5.08
N ILE A 94 -4.30 -4.55 4.48
CA ILE A 94 -4.23 -5.82 5.20
C ILE A 94 -2.97 -5.85 6.06
N LEU A 95 -1.81 -5.62 5.44
CA LEU A 95 -0.52 -5.64 6.16
C LEU A 95 -0.43 -4.54 7.21
N MET A 96 -0.93 -3.35 6.89
CA MET A 96 -0.96 -2.23 7.84
C MET A 96 -1.86 -2.50 9.02
N PHE A 97 -3.01 -3.14 8.80
CA PHE A 97 -3.94 -3.49 9.86
C PHE A 97 -3.39 -4.59 10.77
N LEU A 98 -2.83 -5.66 10.20
CA LEU A 98 -2.12 -6.70 10.96
C LEU A 98 -1.03 -6.10 11.85
N ARG A 99 -0.21 -5.22 11.28
CA ARG A 99 0.84 -4.55 12.04
C ARG A 99 0.27 -3.68 13.17
N SER A 100 -0.82 -2.98 12.93
CA SER A 100 -1.50 -2.17 13.93
C SER A 100 -2.09 -3.02 15.06
N LEU A 101 -2.63 -4.20 14.76
CA LEU A 101 -3.09 -5.16 15.77
C LEU A 101 -1.93 -5.63 16.64
N HIS A 102 -0.78 -5.90 16.05
CA HIS A 102 0.42 -6.30 16.78
C HIS A 102 0.96 -5.15 17.66
N ASP A 103 1.11 -3.95 17.10
CA ASP A 103 1.64 -2.77 17.81
C ASP A 103 0.77 -2.40 19.03
N GLU A 104 -0.55 -2.60 18.93
CA GLU A 104 -1.53 -2.35 20.01
C GLU A 104 -1.74 -3.56 20.92
N LYS A 105 -0.98 -4.62 20.74
CA LYS A 105 -1.05 -5.86 21.53
C LYS A 105 -2.40 -6.57 21.45
N LEU A 106 -3.19 -6.32 20.42
CA LEU A 106 -4.43 -7.06 20.11
C LEU A 106 -4.13 -8.39 19.42
N LEU A 107 -2.98 -8.50 18.78
CA LEU A 107 -2.42 -9.70 18.17
C LEU A 107 -1.05 -9.96 18.81
N GLN A 108 -0.89 -11.03 19.56
CA GLN A 108 0.32 -11.32 20.31
C GLN A 108 0.79 -12.76 20.07
N TYR A 109 2.12 -12.93 20.00
CA TYR A 109 2.70 -14.27 19.98
C TYR A 109 2.89 -14.81 21.39
N ASN A 110 2.24 -15.92 21.69
CA ASN A 110 2.38 -16.60 22.96
C ASN A 110 3.53 -17.61 22.90
N PHE A 111 4.66 -17.26 23.52
CA PHE A 111 5.86 -18.11 23.53
C PHE A 111 5.65 -19.43 24.27
N GLY A 112 4.75 -19.49 25.26
CA GLY A 112 4.45 -20.72 26.00
C GLY A 112 3.65 -21.72 25.18
N ALA A 113 2.74 -21.23 24.34
CA ALA A 113 1.91 -22.05 23.44
C ALA A 113 2.46 -22.12 22.02
N LEU A 114 3.54 -21.41 21.72
CA LEU A 114 4.17 -21.28 20.39
C LEU A 114 3.18 -20.93 19.28
N LYS A 115 2.23 -20.03 19.58
CA LYS A 115 1.20 -19.62 18.63
C LYS A 115 0.77 -18.16 18.83
N TRP A 116 0.22 -17.58 17.77
CA TRP A 116 -0.45 -16.29 17.85
C TRP A 116 -1.80 -16.41 18.58
N THR A 117 -2.13 -15.38 19.34
CA THR A 117 -3.38 -15.26 20.06
C THR A 117 -3.94 -13.85 19.90
N TRP A 118 -5.25 -13.75 19.79
CA TRP A 118 -5.99 -12.50 19.70
C TRP A 118 -7.39 -12.68 20.27
N ASP A 119 -8.03 -11.54 20.53
CA ASP A 119 -9.42 -11.47 20.91
C ASP A 119 -10.24 -10.99 19.72
N ASP A 120 -11.15 -11.83 19.23
CA ASP A 120 -11.98 -11.54 18.06
C ASP A 120 -12.89 -10.33 18.28
N GLU A 121 -13.41 -10.10 19.49
CA GLU A 121 -14.24 -8.94 19.81
C GLU A 121 -13.42 -7.65 19.77
N ALA A 122 -12.23 -7.67 20.34
CA ALA A 122 -11.31 -6.54 20.31
C ALA A 122 -10.87 -6.19 18.87
N VAL A 123 -10.58 -7.20 18.06
CA VAL A 123 -10.25 -7.01 16.64
C VAL A 123 -11.44 -6.46 15.85
N ASN A 124 -12.66 -6.97 16.11
CA ASN A 124 -13.87 -6.51 15.44
C ASN A 124 -14.24 -5.09 15.85
N SER A 125 -14.07 -4.72 17.12
CA SER A 125 -14.40 -3.38 17.62
C SER A 125 -13.41 -2.32 17.14
N LYS A 126 -12.20 -2.73 16.75
CA LYS A 126 -11.19 -1.80 16.24
C LYS A 126 -11.67 -1.13 14.97
N ILE A 127 -11.85 0.18 15.05
CA ILE A 127 -12.22 1.00 13.90
C ILE A 127 -11.02 1.01 12.94
N VAL A 128 -11.21 0.44 11.77
CA VAL A 128 -10.33 0.73 10.63
C VAL A 128 -10.78 2.08 10.11
N THR A 129 -9.95 3.04 10.32
CA THR A 129 -10.13 4.32 9.64
C THR A 129 -10.09 4.06 8.14
N GLU A 130 -11.21 4.21 7.49
CA GLU A 130 -11.50 3.84 6.09
C GLU A 130 -10.57 4.51 5.06
N ASN A 131 -9.63 5.32 5.52
CA ASN A 131 -8.77 6.09 4.63
C ASN A 131 -7.29 5.85 4.97
N VAL A 132 -6.50 5.47 3.93
CA VAL A 132 -5.02 5.43 3.98
C VAL A 132 -4.46 6.67 4.65
N ALA A 133 -5.03 7.83 4.35
CA ALA A 133 -4.62 9.09 4.92
C ALA A 133 -4.67 9.06 6.44
N THR A 134 -5.71 8.50 7.05
CA THR A 134 -5.83 8.48 8.52
C THR A 134 -4.81 7.54 9.18
N VAL A 135 -4.50 6.41 8.55
CA VAL A 135 -3.44 5.51 9.04
C VAL A 135 -2.08 6.22 8.97
N LEU A 136 -1.82 6.92 7.87
CA LEU A 136 -0.60 7.70 7.70
C LEU A 136 -0.53 8.88 8.68
N VAL A 137 -1.64 9.61 8.84
CA VAL A 137 -1.75 10.72 9.82
C VAL A 137 -1.50 10.21 11.24
N ASN A 138 -2.09 9.08 11.63
CA ASN A 138 -1.85 8.50 12.95
C ASN A 138 -0.38 8.09 13.16
N LYS A 139 0.29 7.60 12.10
CA LYS A 139 1.74 7.34 12.16
C LYS A 139 2.54 8.62 12.23
N MET A 140 2.20 9.63 11.44
CA MET A 140 2.86 10.93 11.47
C MET A 140 2.73 11.60 12.84
N ASN A 141 1.55 11.53 13.47
CA ASN A 141 1.30 12.10 14.80
C ASN A 141 2.12 11.42 15.93
N ARG A 142 2.61 10.21 15.68
CA ARG A 142 3.50 9.49 16.63
C ARG A 142 5.00 9.85 16.45
N LEU A 143 5.34 10.56 15.37
CA LEU A 143 6.70 11.01 15.14
C LEU A 143 7.01 12.23 16.02
N GLN A 144 8.29 12.46 16.27
CA GLN A 144 8.76 13.69 16.93
C GLN A 144 8.36 14.91 16.10
N GLU A 145 8.04 16.01 16.75
CA GLU A 145 7.55 17.23 16.11
C GLU A 145 8.50 17.75 15.01
N GLU A 146 9.81 17.68 15.25
CA GLU A 146 10.82 18.05 14.25
C GLU A 146 10.72 17.19 12.98
N THR A 147 10.48 15.87 13.16
CA THR A 147 10.31 14.95 12.03
C THR A 147 9.02 15.25 11.28
N GLN A 148 7.92 15.59 11.97
CA GLN A 148 6.67 16.02 11.35
C GLN A 148 6.86 17.27 10.51
N ARG A 149 7.52 18.29 11.07
CA ARG A 149 7.86 19.55 10.35
C ARG A 149 8.70 19.26 9.11
N MET A 150 9.69 18.38 9.23
CA MET A 150 10.55 17.99 8.12
C MET A 150 9.75 17.30 7.00
N LEU A 151 8.81 16.42 7.34
CA LEU A 151 7.91 15.77 6.37
C LEU A 151 6.97 16.76 5.70
N MET A 152 6.45 17.75 6.44
CA MET A 152 5.63 18.83 5.88
C MET A 152 6.40 19.63 4.84
N VAL A 153 7.63 20.05 5.14
CA VAL A 153 8.50 20.75 4.17
C VAL A 153 8.80 19.87 2.97
N ALA A 154 9.15 18.59 3.19
CA ALA A 154 9.42 17.64 2.11
C ALA A 154 8.23 17.45 1.18
N SER A 155 7.00 17.41 1.72
CA SER A 155 5.79 17.26 0.92
C SER A 155 5.53 18.43 -0.05
N CYS A 156 6.01 19.62 0.30
CA CYS A 156 5.93 20.81 -0.57
C CYS A 156 6.94 20.76 -1.73
N LEU A 157 8.00 19.97 -1.61
CA LEU A 157 9.02 19.82 -2.66
C LEU A 157 8.69 18.78 -3.72
N GLY A 158 7.62 18.00 -3.52
CA GLY A 158 7.14 16.99 -4.46
C GLY A 158 7.57 15.56 -4.13
N ALA A 159 7.37 14.63 -5.08
CA ALA A 159 7.59 13.19 -4.88
C ALA A 159 9.07 12.81 -4.75
N THR A 160 9.97 13.61 -5.29
CA THR A 160 11.42 13.42 -5.21
C THR A 160 12.09 14.72 -4.83
N PHE A 161 12.95 14.69 -3.82
CA PHE A 161 13.65 15.87 -3.34
C PHE A 161 15.06 15.51 -2.84
N ARG A 162 15.94 16.51 -2.79
CA ARG A 162 17.26 16.36 -2.15
C ARG A 162 17.13 16.71 -0.68
N LEU A 163 17.70 15.87 0.19
CA LEU A 163 17.73 16.11 1.63
C LEU A 163 18.34 17.48 1.98
N SER A 164 19.36 17.90 1.23
CA SER A 164 19.98 19.22 1.40
C SER A 164 18.99 20.38 1.24
N ALA A 165 18.05 20.27 0.29
CA ALA A 165 17.02 21.28 0.07
C ALA A 165 16.03 21.37 1.27
N VAL A 166 15.62 20.23 1.80
CA VAL A 166 14.76 20.20 3.00
C VAL A 166 15.46 20.85 4.19
N LEU A 167 16.74 20.50 4.43
CA LEU A 167 17.52 21.07 5.53
C LEU A 167 17.75 22.57 5.40
N GLU A 168 17.92 23.07 4.17
CA GLU A 168 18.09 24.50 3.91
C GLU A 168 16.81 25.28 4.21
N VAL A 169 15.66 24.77 3.77
CA VAL A 169 14.34 25.36 4.07
C VAL A 169 14.08 25.33 5.58
N MET A 170 14.34 24.22 6.26
CA MET A 170 14.18 24.11 7.71
C MET A 170 15.02 25.12 8.46
N LYS A 171 16.29 25.31 8.07
CA LYS A 171 17.17 26.33 8.64
C LYS A 171 16.66 27.75 8.43
N SER A 172 16.02 28.01 7.29
CA SER A 172 15.44 29.32 6.99
C SER A 172 14.21 29.60 7.84
N ILE A 173 13.35 28.60 8.05
CA ILE A 173 12.15 28.73 8.91
C ILE A 173 12.56 28.99 10.36
N SER A 174 13.52 28.23 10.90
CA SER A 174 13.96 28.40 12.29
C SER A 174 14.63 29.78 12.57
N LYS A 175 15.11 30.47 11.54
CA LYS A 175 15.64 31.84 11.67
C LYS A 175 14.56 32.92 11.70
N VAL A 176 13.36 32.61 11.21
CA VAL A 176 12.24 33.56 11.17
C VAL A 176 11.42 33.50 12.47
N GLU A 177 11.47 32.37 13.18
CA GLU A 177 10.75 32.14 14.44
C GLU A 177 11.53 32.65 15.68
N MET A 178 12.76 33.16 15.54
CA MET A 178 13.56 33.87 16.57
C MET A 178 13.43 35.37 16.42
#